data_a3a6a51191ddc8ea7064a209b7c35ebd
#
_entry.id   a3a6a51191ddc8ea7064a209b7c35ebd
#
_cell.length_a   1.000
_cell.length_b   1.000
_cell.length_c   1.000
_cell.angle_alpha   90.00
_cell.angle_beta   90.00
_cell.angle_gamma   90.00
#
_symmetry.space_group_name_H-M   'P 1'
#
loop_
_entity.id
_entity.type
_entity.pdbx_description
1 polymer ?
#
loop_
_entity_poly.entity_id
_entity_poly.type
_entity_poly.pdbx_seq_one_letter_code
_entity_poly.pdbx_strand_id
1 'polypeptide(L)'
;MVLDYYKLAEQPFGVTPDSRFLYLGAQHREALASLTYGTESNLGFLALIAKPGMGKTSLLYHYLSGLRDKARTAFVFRTDCNSRELIRYLLLDLGIPVAGMDLPEMHDTLNRLLLEEMRLGRRFVLVIDEAQNLDEEVLESVRLLSNFETPWMKLMQIVLAGQPQLADRLANPSMAQLRQRISMVMRIEPFGCEDVNAYINHRLWVAGCENPSLFTVLATTCIPPCN
;
A
#
# COMPACT_ATOMS: atom_id res chain seq x y z
N MET A 1 22.13 -9.42 -24.70
CA MET A 1 23.55 -9.42 -24.29
C MET A 1 23.74 -9.74 -22.79
N VAL A 2 23.19 -8.98 -21.80
CA VAL A 2 23.35 -9.33 -20.38
C VAL A 2 22.51 -10.55 -19.99
N LEU A 3 21.25 -10.61 -20.41
CA LEU A 3 20.36 -11.73 -20.12
C LEU A 3 20.86 -13.04 -20.70
N ASP A 4 21.31 -13.03 -21.97
CA ASP A 4 21.85 -14.23 -22.66
C ASP A 4 23.09 -14.73 -21.96
N TYR A 5 23.99 -13.81 -21.53
CA TYR A 5 25.23 -14.19 -20.84
C TYR A 5 24.98 -14.93 -19.54
N TYR A 6 23.95 -14.43 -18.74
CA TYR A 6 23.58 -15.04 -17.48
C TYR A 6 22.47 -16.09 -17.61
N LYS A 7 21.99 -16.38 -18.81
CA LYS A 7 20.90 -17.31 -19.12
C LYS A 7 19.62 -16.97 -18.37
N LEU A 8 19.30 -15.68 -18.31
CA LEU A 8 18.08 -15.17 -17.68
C LEU A 8 16.98 -15.02 -18.74
N ALA A 9 15.76 -15.43 -18.40
CA ALA A 9 14.59 -15.25 -19.25
C ALA A 9 14.09 -13.79 -19.28
N GLU A 10 14.27 -13.07 -18.17
CA GLU A 10 13.85 -11.68 -18.02
C GLU A 10 14.73 -10.93 -17.02
N GLN A 11 14.56 -9.60 -16.93
CA GLN A 11 15.43 -8.76 -16.11
C GLN A 11 15.05 -8.91 -14.62
N PRO A 12 15.97 -9.41 -13.76
CA PRO A 12 15.67 -9.68 -12.35
C PRO A 12 15.46 -8.42 -11.50
N PHE A 13 16.09 -7.30 -11.86
CA PHE A 13 16.08 -6.04 -11.10
C PHE A 13 15.45 -4.90 -11.91
N GLY A 14 14.25 -5.14 -12.44
CA GLY A 14 13.47 -4.10 -13.13
C GLY A 14 12.91 -3.05 -12.15
N VAL A 15 12.68 -1.84 -12.69
CA VAL A 15 12.10 -0.71 -11.92
C VAL A 15 10.59 -0.81 -11.79
N THR A 16 9.93 -1.52 -12.71
CA THR A 16 8.46 -1.68 -12.69
C THR A 16 8.06 -2.67 -11.60
N PRO A 17 7.11 -2.32 -10.73
CA PRO A 17 6.60 -3.25 -9.73
C PRO A 17 5.95 -4.48 -10.40
N ASP A 18 6.49 -5.65 -10.13
CA ASP A 18 5.95 -6.94 -10.54
C ASP A 18 5.86 -7.83 -9.30
N SER A 19 4.65 -8.26 -8.98
CA SER A 19 4.37 -9.06 -7.78
C SER A 19 5.08 -10.42 -7.78
N ARG A 20 5.46 -10.95 -8.94
CA ARG A 20 6.24 -12.20 -9.05
C ARG A 20 7.62 -12.07 -8.41
N PHE A 21 8.21 -10.88 -8.54
CA PHE A 21 9.54 -10.55 -8.00
C PHE A 21 9.51 -10.05 -6.56
N LEU A 22 8.33 -10.00 -5.93
CA LEU A 22 8.23 -9.56 -4.55
C LEU A 22 8.79 -10.62 -3.60
N TYR A 23 9.90 -10.30 -2.95
CA TYR A 23 10.42 -11.08 -1.84
C TYR A 23 9.80 -10.60 -0.53
N LEU A 24 9.14 -11.51 0.18
CA LEU A 24 8.55 -11.21 1.47
C LEU A 24 9.55 -11.58 2.59
N GLY A 25 10.39 -10.65 3.01
CA GLY A 25 11.17 -10.77 4.24
C GLY A 25 10.28 -10.83 5.48
N ALA A 26 10.85 -11.04 6.66
CA ALA A 26 10.09 -11.20 7.89
C ALA A 26 9.12 -10.05 8.15
N GLN A 27 9.59 -8.81 8.03
CA GLN A 27 8.77 -7.60 8.25
C GLN A 27 7.70 -7.41 7.17
N HIS A 28 7.96 -7.80 5.91
CA HIS A 28 6.95 -7.76 4.86
C HIS A 28 5.81 -8.74 5.14
N ARG A 29 6.15 -9.95 5.61
CA ARG A 29 5.13 -10.95 6.02
C ARG A 29 4.31 -10.47 7.20
N GLU A 30 4.94 -9.85 8.19
CA GLU A 30 4.26 -9.27 9.35
C GLU A 30 3.33 -8.11 8.94
N ALA A 31 3.82 -7.19 8.09
CA ALA A 31 3.01 -6.10 7.57
C ALA A 31 1.82 -6.62 6.75
N LEU A 32 2.03 -7.62 5.88
CA LEU A 32 0.97 -8.24 5.09
C LEU A 32 -0.08 -8.92 5.98
N ALA A 33 0.36 -9.66 7.00
CA ALA A 33 -0.53 -10.30 7.96
C ALA A 33 -1.35 -9.25 8.75
N SER A 34 -0.69 -8.15 9.17
CA SER A 34 -1.34 -7.04 9.87
C SER A 34 -2.36 -6.31 8.99
N LEU A 35 -2.05 -6.06 7.71
CA LEU A 35 -2.98 -5.49 6.73
C LEU A 35 -4.21 -6.39 6.53
N THR A 36 -3.97 -7.69 6.38
CA THR A 36 -5.05 -8.69 6.20
C THR A 36 -5.93 -8.76 7.45
N TYR A 37 -5.31 -8.90 8.62
CA TYR A 37 -6.02 -8.92 9.89
C TYR A 37 -6.84 -7.65 10.12
N GLY A 38 -6.23 -6.46 9.88
CA GLY A 38 -6.92 -5.18 10.05
C GLY A 38 -8.16 -5.06 9.15
N THR A 39 -8.08 -5.59 7.94
CA THR A 39 -9.23 -5.62 7.01
C THR A 39 -10.29 -6.62 7.47
N GLU A 40 -9.89 -7.82 7.86
CA GLU A 40 -10.83 -8.85 8.33
C GLU A 40 -11.50 -8.46 9.65
N SER A 41 -10.78 -7.76 10.52
CA SER A 41 -11.29 -7.24 11.80
C SER A 41 -11.98 -5.87 11.68
N ASN A 42 -12.02 -5.28 10.48
CA ASN A 42 -12.67 -3.98 10.21
C ASN A 42 -12.16 -2.84 11.11
N LEU A 43 -10.84 -2.71 11.23
CA LEU A 43 -10.20 -1.76 12.14
C LEU A 43 -10.29 -0.28 11.70
N GLY A 44 -10.74 0.00 10.48
CA GLY A 44 -10.93 1.35 9.94
C GLY A 44 -9.64 1.92 9.37
N PHE A 45 -8.68 2.37 10.18
CA PHE A 45 -7.42 2.95 9.70
C PHE A 45 -6.21 2.09 10.04
N LEU A 46 -5.34 1.92 9.03
CA LEU A 46 -4.02 1.33 9.16
C LEU A 46 -2.97 2.28 8.57
N ALA A 47 -1.75 2.26 9.08
CA ALA A 47 -0.63 3.00 8.50
C ALA A 47 0.53 2.04 8.18
N LEU A 48 1.13 2.19 6.98
CA LEU A 48 2.31 1.47 6.54
C LEU A 48 3.44 2.47 6.28
N ILE A 49 4.47 2.42 7.07
CA ILE A 49 5.62 3.33 7.00
C ILE A 49 6.84 2.57 6.50
N ALA A 50 7.46 3.05 5.43
CA ALA A 50 8.69 2.47 4.93
C ALA A 50 9.51 3.52 4.17
N LYS A 51 10.84 3.44 4.27
CA LYS A 51 11.75 4.25 3.46
C LYS A 51 11.54 3.97 1.96
N PRO A 52 11.95 4.88 1.07
CA PRO A 52 11.95 4.62 -0.37
C PRO A 52 12.71 3.32 -0.72
N GLY A 53 12.23 2.58 -1.71
CA GLY A 53 12.87 1.35 -2.16
C GLY A 53 12.60 0.09 -1.30
N MET A 54 11.92 0.20 -0.17
CA MET A 54 11.61 -0.94 0.73
C MET A 54 10.45 -1.83 0.25
N GLY A 55 10.02 -1.73 -0.99
CA GLY A 55 8.97 -2.59 -1.54
C GLY A 55 7.55 -2.29 -1.07
N LYS A 56 7.30 -1.11 -0.44
CA LYS A 56 5.99 -0.68 0.07
C LYS A 56 4.88 -0.84 -0.98
N THR A 57 5.03 -0.22 -2.14
CA THR A 57 4.03 -0.25 -3.23
C THR A 57 3.80 -1.67 -3.76
N SER A 58 4.87 -2.46 -3.90
CA SER A 58 4.77 -3.87 -4.32
C SER A 58 4.01 -4.72 -3.31
N LEU A 59 4.25 -4.49 -2.01
CA LEU A 59 3.52 -5.15 -0.92
C LEU A 59 2.03 -4.78 -0.96
N LEU A 60 1.71 -3.51 -1.18
CA LEU A 60 0.32 -3.04 -1.27
C LEU A 60 -0.41 -3.68 -2.47
N TYR A 61 0.22 -3.76 -3.64
CA TYR A 61 -0.37 -4.46 -4.79
C TYR A 61 -0.58 -5.95 -4.51
N HIS A 62 0.39 -6.60 -3.85
CA HIS A 62 0.26 -8.00 -3.45
C HIS A 62 -0.90 -8.18 -2.46
N TYR A 63 -1.01 -7.32 -1.46
CA TYR A 63 -2.12 -7.31 -0.51
C TYR A 63 -3.47 -7.15 -1.21
N LEU A 64 -3.63 -6.14 -2.07
CA LEU A 64 -4.87 -5.90 -2.79
C LEU A 64 -5.23 -7.05 -3.75
N SER A 65 -4.23 -7.69 -4.37
CA SER A 65 -4.48 -8.85 -5.23
C SER A 65 -5.07 -10.03 -4.47
N GLY A 66 -4.71 -10.20 -3.21
CA GLY A 66 -5.27 -11.22 -2.32
C GLY A 66 -6.70 -10.95 -1.86
N LEU A 67 -7.19 -9.72 -2.07
CA LEU A 67 -8.55 -9.31 -1.66
C LEU A 67 -9.60 -9.36 -2.79
N ARG A 68 -9.22 -9.68 -4.04
CA ARG A 68 -10.06 -9.53 -5.25
C ARG A 68 -11.48 -10.07 -5.12
N ASP A 69 -11.66 -11.19 -4.44
CA ASP A 69 -12.97 -11.84 -4.29
C ASP A 69 -13.70 -11.43 -3.01
N LYS A 70 -13.00 -10.77 -2.08
CA LYS A 70 -13.49 -10.46 -0.72
C LYS A 70 -13.79 -8.98 -0.51
N ALA A 71 -13.18 -8.12 -1.32
CA ALA A 71 -13.28 -6.68 -1.15
C ALA A 71 -13.30 -5.93 -2.49
N ARG A 72 -14.03 -4.83 -2.53
CA ARG A 72 -13.84 -3.76 -3.51
C ARG A 72 -12.64 -2.93 -3.07
N THR A 73 -11.69 -2.71 -3.98
CA THR A 73 -10.46 -2.01 -3.66
C THR A 73 -10.31 -0.75 -4.49
N ALA A 74 -9.71 0.29 -3.92
CA ALA A 74 -9.30 1.49 -4.61
C ALA A 74 -7.86 1.85 -4.22
N PHE A 75 -7.07 2.32 -5.20
CA PHE A 75 -5.67 2.68 -5.03
C PHE A 75 -5.41 4.11 -5.52
N VAL A 76 -5.15 5.02 -4.59
CA VAL A 76 -4.81 6.41 -4.88
C VAL A 76 -3.32 6.61 -4.68
N PHE A 77 -2.63 6.97 -5.77
CA PHE A 77 -1.18 7.29 -5.79
C PHE A 77 -0.92 8.76 -6.10
N ARG A 78 -1.94 9.50 -6.57
CA ARG A 78 -1.84 10.94 -6.82
C ARG A 78 -2.17 11.68 -5.54
N THR A 79 -1.15 12.20 -4.89
CA THR A 79 -1.25 12.86 -3.59
C THR A 79 -0.97 14.36 -3.67
N ASP A 80 -0.63 14.88 -4.85
CA ASP A 80 -0.62 16.32 -5.15
C ASP A 80 -2.04 16.75 -5.58
N CYS A 81 -2.94 16.87 -4.61
CA CYS A 81 -4.35 17.12 -4.85
C CYS A 81 -5.03 17.77 -3.63
N ASN A 82 -6.13 18.47 -3.87
CA ASN A 82 -7.04 18.93 -2.82
C ASN A 82 -8.09 17.86 -2.45
N SER A 83 -8.89 18.14 -1.41
CA SER A 83 -9.90 17.22 -0.88
C SER A 83 -10.94 16.78 -1.93
N ARG A 84 -11.35 17.68 -2.83
CA ARG A 84 -12.28 17.36 -3.91
C ARG A 84 -11.64 16.44 -4.95
N GLU A 85 -10.40 16.70 -5.31
CA GLU A 85 -9.66 15.90 -6.28
C GLU A 85 -9.36 14.50 -5.74
N LEU A 86 -9.09 14.37 -4.45
CA LEU A 86 -8.91 13.06 -3.83
C LEU A 86 -10.13 12.15 -4.02
N ILE A 87 -11.33 12.67 -3.73
CA ILE A 87 -12.58 11.91 -3.90
C ILE A 87 -12.84 11.63 -5.38
N ARG A 88 -12.52 12.58 -6.24
CA ARG A 88 -12.60 12.40 -7.69
C ARG A 88 -11.69 11.26 -8.17
N TYR A 89 -10.43 11.23 -7.71
CA TYR A 89 -9.49 10.16 -8.07
C TYR A 89 -9.96 8.80 -7.54
N LEU A 90 -10.48 8.77 -6.32
CA LEU A 90 -11.07 7.56 -5.72
C LEU A 90 -12.22 7.03 -6.59
N LEU A 91 -13.17 7.86 -6.98
CA LEU A 91 -14.31 7.44 -7.79
C LEU A 91 -13.89 7.00 -9.20
N LEU A 92 -12.91 7.70 -9.81
CA LEU A 92 -12.37 7.33 -11.12
C LEU A 92 -11.65 5.98 -11.08
N ASP A 93 -10.88 5.69 -10.03
CA ASP A 93 -10.22 4.39 -9.85
C ASP A 93 -11.25 3.26 -9.71
N LEU A 94 -12.43 3.56 -9.16
CA LEU A 94 -13.56 2.65 -9.07
C LEU A 94 -14.35 2.50 -10.38
N GLY A 95 -13.94 3.21 -11.43
CA GLY A 95 -14.62 3.21 -12.73
C GLY A 95 -15.90 4.04 -12.77
N ILE A 96 -16.12 4.95 -11.81
CA ILE A 96 -17.31 5.79 -11.73
C ILE A 96 -17.04 7.12 -12.44
N PRO A 97 -17.82 7.50 -13.47
CA PRO A 97 -17.68 8.79 -14.13
C PRO A 97 -18.12 9.93 -13.19
N VAL A 98 -17.27 10.95 -13.07
CA VAL A 98 -17.47 12.09 -12.16
C VAL A 98 -17.71 13.42 -12.89
N ALA A 99 -17.91 13.37 -14.21
CA ALA A 99 -18.11 14.58 -15.01
C ALA A 99 -19.40 15.32 -14.57
N GLY A 100 -19.23 16.60 -14.22
CA GLY A 100 -20.35 17.45 -13.78
C GLY A 100 -20.76 17.29 -12.31
N MET A 101 -20.22 16.33 -11.56
CA MET A 101 -20.54 16.12 -10.15
C MET A 101 -19.93 17.23 -9.26
N ASP A 102 -20.71 17.73 -8.33
CA ASP A 102 -20.18 18.51 -7.22
C ASP A 102 -19.65 17.62 -6.09
N LEU A 103 -19.07 18.21 -5.04
CA LEU A 103 -18.49 17.44 -3.93
C LEU A 103 -19.55 16.65 -3.14
N PRO A 104 -20.73 17.21 -2.77
CA PRO A 104 -21.82 16.45 -2.17
C PRO A 104 -22.26 15.25 -3.02
N GLU A 105 -22.43 15.41 -4.33
CA GLU A 105 -22.83 14.32 -5.23
C GLU A 105 -21.79 13.19 -5.28
N MET A 106 -20.49 13.54 -5.24
CA MET A 106 -19.41 12.57 -5.17
C MET A 106 -19.44 11.80 -3.85
N HIS A 107 -19.68 12.48 -2.72
CA HIS A 107 -19.84 11.83 -1.40
C HIS A 107 -21.05 10.90 -1.36
N ASP A 108 -22.18 11.31 -1.89
CA ASP A 108 -23.39 10.48 -1.93
C ASP A 108 -23.19 9.25 -2.82
N THR A 109 -22.48 9.41 -3.94
CA THR A 109 -22.15 8.31 -4.85
C THR A 109 -21.23 7.31 -4.16
N LEU A 110 -20.21 7.78 -3.44
CA LEU A 110 -19.33 6.92 -2.65
C LEU A 110 -20.11 6.19 -1.56
N ASN A 111 -20.97 6.89 -0.82
CA ASN A 111 -21.78 6.29 0.24
C ASN A 111 -22.69 5.18 -0.29
N ARG A 112 -23.37 5.42 -1.42
CA ARG A 112 -24.22 4.40 -2.05
C ARG A 112 -23.42 3.17 -2.44
N LEU A 113 -22.23 3.34 -3.02
CA LEU A 113 -21.34 2.24 -3.38
C LEU A 113 -20.91 1.45 -2.14
N LEU A 114 -20.50 2.12 -1.07
CA LEU A 114 -20.10 1.46 0.17
C LEU A 114 -21.21 0.63 0.78
N LEU A 115 -22.44 1.15 0.78
CA LEU A 115 -23.62 0.42 1.26
C LEU A 115 -23.97 -0.78 0.35
N GLU A 116 -23.77 -0.65 -0.95
CA GLU A 116 -23.96 -1.75 -1.89
C GLU A 116 -22.94 -2.87 -1.66
N GLU A 117 -21.66 -2.54 -1.53
CA GLU A 117 -20.60 -3.51 -1.21
C GLU A 117 -20.89 -4.24 0.12
N MET A 118 -21.33 -3.49 1.14
CA MET A 118 -21.73 -4.07 2.42
C MET A 118 -22.89 -5.06 2.26
N ARG A 119 -23.92 -4.72 1.46
CA ARG A 119 -25.07 -5.62 1.20
C ARG A 119 -24.66 -6.90 0.47
N LEU A 120 -23.62 -6.82 -0.36
CA LEU A 120 -23.03 -7.95 -1.06
C LEU A 120 -22.08 -8.77 -0.17
N GLY A 121 -21.92 -8.39 1.11
CA GLY A 121 -21.01 -9.03 2.05
C GLY A 121 -19.54 -8.77 1.75
N ARG A 122 -19.24 -7.79 0.88
CA ARG A 122 -17.86 -7.42 0.52
C ARG A 122 -17.40 -6.22 1.34
N ARG A 123 -16.11 -6.18 1.60
CA ARG A 123 -15.45 -5.04 2.24
C ARG A 123 -15.04 -4.00 1.21
N PHE A 124 -14.81 -2.78 1.67
CA PHE A 124 -14.20 -1.74 0.85
C PHE A 124 -12.85 -1.35 1.44
N VAL A 125 -11.80 -1.38 0.62
CA VAL A 125 -10.44 -1.03 1.03
C VAL A 125 -9.90 0.09 0.15
N LEU A 126 -9.59 1.22 0.77
CA LEU A 126 -8.89 2.35 0.16
C LEU A 126 -7.43 2.33 0.57
N VAL A 127 -6.53 2.27 -0.39
CA VAL A 127 -5.10 2.48 -0.19
C VAL A 127 -4.71 3.84 -0.74
N ILE A 128 -4.04 4.65 0.07
CA ILE A 128 -3.43 5.91 -0.34
C ILE A 128 -1.92 5.75 -0.17
N ASP A 129 -1.20 5.65 -1.28
CA ASP A 129 0.26 5.57 -1.28
C ASP A 129 0.88 6.98 -1.33
N GLU A 130 2.12 7.12 -0.88
CA GLU A 130 2.84 8.41 -0.75
C GLU A 130 2.05 9.46 0.07
N ALA A 131 1.32 9.02 1.09
CA ALA A 131 0.43 9.86 1.91
C ALA A 131 1.16 10.98 2.67
N GLN A 132 2.50 10.94 2.79
CA GLN A 132 3.28 12.06 3.33
C GLN A 132 3.20 13.33 2.46
N ASN A 133 2.78 13.23 1.20
CA ASN A 133 2.65 14.38 0.30
C ASN A 133 1.29 15.09 0.44
N LEU A 134 0.29 14.43 1.06
CA LEU A 134 -1.03 15.04 1.27
C LEU A 134 -0.95 16.20 2.25
N ASP A 135 -1.61 17.30 1.97
CA ASP A 135 -1.77 18.40 2.91
C ASP A 135 -2.62 18.02 4.12
N GLU A 136 -2.51 18.77 5.22
CA GLU A 136 -3.28 18.50 6.45
C GLU A 136 -4.79 18.55 6.23
N GLU A 137 -5.27 19.46 5.38
CA GLU A 137 -6.69 19.57 5.00
C GLU A 137 -7.17 18.29 4.26
N VAL A 138 -6.32 17.74 3.40
CA VAL A 138 -6.63 16.51 2.66
C VAL A 138 -6.61 15.30 3.60
N LEU A 139 -5.64 15.23 4.51
CA LEU A 139 -5.59 14.19 5.56
C LEU A 139 -6.82 14.24 6.47
N GLU A 140 -7.29 15.45 6.80
CA GLU A 140 -8.53 15.62 7.56
C GLU A 140 -9.75 15.15 6.75
N SER A 141 -9.80 15.42 5.45
CA SER A 141 -10.85 14.90 4.57
C SER A 141 -10.81 13.36 4.50
N VAL A 142 -9.63 12.75 4.44
CA VAL A 142 -9.48 11.28 4.55
C VAL A 142 -10.01 10.77 5.89
N ARG A 143 -9.72 11.48 6.99
CA ARG A 143 -10.29 11.13 8.29
C ARG A 143 -11.83 11.15 8.27
N LEU A 144 -12.43 12.14 7.60
CA LEU A 144 -13.88 12.24 7.47
C LEU A 144 -14.49 11.11 6.65
N LEU A 145 -13.78 10.54 5.67
CA LEU A 145 -14.21 9.35 4.93
C LEU A 145 -14.44 8.14 5.86
N SER A 146 -13.73 8.05 6.98
CA SER A 146 -13.95 6.98 7.94
C SER A 146 -15.26 7.11 8.73
N ASN A 147 -15.99 8.23 8.59
CA ASN A 147 -17.32 8.40 9.17
C ASN A 147 -18.40 7.68 8.35
N PHE A 148 -18.06 7.14 7.17
CA PHE A 148 -18.94 6.20 6.48
C PHE A 148 -19.00 4.90 7.30
N GLU A 149 -20.02 4.82 8.15
CA GLU A 149 -20.24 3.69 9.04
C GLU A 149 -21.73 3.42 9.24
N THR A 150 -22.02 2.21 9.63
CA THR A 150 -23.32 1.82 10.15
C THR A 150 -23.21 1.70 11.68
N PRO A 151 -24.32 1.56 12.43
CA PRO A 151 -24.24 1.29 13.86
C PRO A 151 -23.40 0.09 14.28
N TRP A 152 -23.09 -0.79 13.32
CA TRP A 152 -22.46 -2.09 13.58
C TRP A 152 -21.05 -2.23 13.01
N MET A 153 -20.68 -1.42 12.01
CA MET A 153 -19.40 -1.58 11.33
C MET A 153 -18.97 -0.36 10.53
N LYS A 154 -17.66 -0.20 10.36
CA LYS A 154 -17.06 0.71 9.39
C LYS A 154 -17.31 0.20 7.97
N LEU A 155 -17.70 1.08 7.06
CA LEU A 155 -17.93 0.72 5.66
C LEU A 155 -16.63 0.73 4.84
N MET A 156 -15.59 1.42 5.34
CA MET A 156 -14.33 1.61 4.63
C MET A 156 -13.15 1.27 5.53
N GLN A 157 -12.24 0.43 5.03
CA GLN A 157 -10.90 0.25 5.56
C GLN A 157 -9.95 1.16 4.80
N ILE A 158 -9.18 1.99 5.50
CA ILE A 158 -8.22 2.93 4.90
C ILE A 158 -6.81 2.54 5.29
N VAL A 159 -5.93 2.41 4.30
CA VAL A 159 -4.50 2.17 4.49
C VAL A 159 -3.75 3.41 4.02
N LEU A 160 -3.12 4.12 4.95
CA LEU A 160 -2.21 5.22 4.66
C LEU A 160 -0.80 4.65 4.55
N ALA A 161 -0.23 4.69 3.36
CA ALA A 161 1.13 4.23 3.14
C ALA A 161 2.02 5.42 2.80
N GLY A 162 3.22 5.45 3.37
CA GLY A 162 4.13 6.56 3.15
C GLY A 162 5.53 6.34 3.70
N GLN A 163 6.34 7.37 3.53
CA GLN A 163 7.70 7.46 4.04
C GLN A 163 7.72 7.85 5.53
N PRO A 164 8.86 7.79 6.24
CA PRO A 164 8.96 8.17 7.65
C PRO A 164 8.37 9.54 7.97
N GLN A 165 8.43 10.49 7.04
CA GLN A 165 7.82 11.82 7.17
C GLN A 165 6.30 11.77 7.43
N LEU A 166 5.61 10.71 6.96
CA LEU A 166 4.21 10.51 7.29
C LEU A 166 4.03 10.27 8.80
N ALA A 167 4.90 9.47 9.41
CA ALA A 167 4.86 9.23 10.85
C ALA A 167 5.12 10.52 11.65
N ASP A 168 6.08 11.35 11.20
CA ASP A 168 6.39 12.62 11.82
C ASP A 168 5.19 13.58 11.72
N ARG A 169 4.53 13.65 10.58
CA ARG A 169 3.30 14.46 10.39
C ARG A 169 2.14 13.98 11.26
N LEU A 170 1.92 12.67 11.34
CA LEU A 170 0.88 12.08 12.19
C LEU A 170 1.17 12.31 13.68
N ALA A 171 2.43 12.55 14.07
CA ALA A 171 2.81 12.89 15.43
C ALA A 171 2.45 14.34 15.81
N ASN A 172 2.23 15.24 14.83
CA ASN A 172 1.86 16.62 15.08
C ASN A 172 0.54 16.73 15.86
N PRO A 173 0.43 17.70 16.79
CA PRO A 173 -0.80 17.92 17.54
C PRO A 173 -2.03 18.19 16.67
N SER A 174 -1.87 18.86 15.51
CA SER A 174 -2.94 19.09 14.53
C SER A 174 -3.55 17.80 13.98
N MET A 175 -2.77 16.70 13.93
CA MET A 175 -3.20 15.40 13.42
C MET A 175 -3.68 14.44 14.52
N ALA A 176 -3.86 14.92 15.76
CA ALA A 176 -4.24 14.06 16.90
C ALA A 176 -5.52 13.25 16.63
N GLN A 177 -6.50 13.85 15.98
CA GLN A 177 -7.78 13.18 15.69
C GLN A 177 -7.61 12.04 14.66
N LEU A 178 -6.80 12.24 13.62
CA LEU A 178 -6.51 11.20 12.65
C LEU A 178 -5.67 10.08 13.29
N ARG A 179 -4.63 10.45 14.05
CA ARG A 179 -3.78 9.50 14.77
C ARG A 179 -4.57 8.58 15.69
N GLN A 180 -5.56 9.10 16.42
CA GLN A 180 -6.41 8.30 17.31
C GLN A 180 -7.27 7.27 16.58
N ARG A 181 -7.51 7.46 15.28
CA ARG A 181 -8.25 6.50 14.45
C ARG A 181 -7.37 5.41 13.84
N ILE A 182 -6.05 5.60 13.82
CA ILE A 182 -5.11 4.60 13.30
C ILE A 182 -4.95 3.49 14.33
N SER A 183 -5.50 2.34 14.01
CA SER A 183 -5.51 1.16 14.90
C SER A 183 -4.19 0.43 14.91
N MET A 184 -3.44 0.46 13.80
CA MET A 184 -2.15 -0.24 13.67
C MET A 184 -1.21 0.58 12.80
N VAL A 185 0.07 0.63 13.20
CA VAL A 185 1.16 1.23 12.43
C VAL A 185 2.21 0.14 12.16
N MET A 186 2.37 -0.22 10.91
CA MET A 186 3.38 -1.17 10.45
C MET A 186 4.59 -0.41 9.93
N ARG A 187 5.78 -0.95 10.20
CA ARG A 187 7.05 -0.39 9.70
C ARG A 187 7.80 -1.46 8.94
N ILE A 188 8.39 -1.07 7.81
CA ILE A 188 9.31 -1.91 7.06
C ILE A 188 10.66 -1.22 7.10
N GLU A 189 11.62 -1.90 7.71
CA GLU A 189 13.00 -1.46 7.81
C GLU A 189 13.85 -2.13 6.71
N PRO A 190 15.05 -1.60 6.43
CA PRO A 190 15.97 -2.20 5.48
C PRO A 190 16.27 -3.68 5.79
N PHE A 191 16.46 -4.47 4.76
CA PHE A 191 16.86 -5.87 4.90
C PHE A 191 18.21 -6.01 5.60
N GLY A 192 18.31 -7.00 6.49
CA GLY A 192 19.59 -7.48 6.97
C GLY A 192 20.34 -8.28 5.90
N CYS A 193 21.60 -8.63 6.18
CA CYS A 193 22.46 -9.35 5.21
C CYS A 193 21.83 -10.65 4.71
N GLU A 194 21.17 -11.41 5.58
CA GLU A 194 20.52 -12.68 5.23
C GLU A 194 19.33 -12.45 4.28
N ASP A 195 18.49 -11.45 4.59
CA ASP A 195 17.35 -11.08 3.74
C ASP A 195 17.79 -10.53 2.38
N VAL A 196 18.90 -9.78 2.31
CA VAL A 196 19.47 -9.28 1.06
C VAL A 196 19.87 -10.45 0.15
N ASN A 197 20.56 -11.45 0.73
CA ASN A 197 20.93 -12.66 -0.04
C ASN A 197 19.70 -13.41 -0.55
N ALA A 198 18.72 -13.61 0.33
CA ALA A 198 17.49 -14.29 -0.03
C ALA A 198 16.67 -13.51 -1.08
N TYR A 199 16.62 -12.19 -0.98
CA TYR A 199 16.01 -11.30 -1.96
C TYR A 199 16.66 -11.41 -3.34
N ILE A 200 18.00 -11.36 -3.41
CA ILE A 200 18.74 -11.47 -4.67
C ILE A 200 18.48 -12.83 -5.31
N ASN A 201 18.59 -13.91 -4.53
CA ASN A 201 18.37 -15.26 -5.02
C ASN A 201 16.94 -15.48 -5.50
N HIS A 202 15.95 -14.96 -4.78
CA HIS A 202 14.55 -15.00 -5.19
C HIS A 202 14.33 -14.33 -6.55
N ARG A 203 14.86 -13.13 -6.73
CA ARG A 203 14.71 -12.38 -7.99
C ARG A 203 15.41 -13.06 -9.17
N LEU A 204 16.59 -13.62 -8.95
CA LEU A 204 17.30 -14.41 -9.96
C LEU A 204 16.53 -15.68 -10.32
N TRP A 205 15.99 -16.37 -9.33
CA TRP A 205 15.18 -17.57 -9.55
C TRP A 205 13.92 -17.26 -10.37
N VAL A 206 13.19 -16.20 -10.05
CA VAL A 206 12.02 -15.76 -10.82
C VAL A 206 12.41 -15.39 -12.25
N ALA A 207 13.59 -14.80 -12.45
CA ALA A 207 14.12 -14.45 -13.77
C ALA A 207 14.64 -15.66 -14.56
N GLY A 208 14.52 -16.90 -14.03
CA GLY A 208 14.94 -18.13 -14.70
C GLY A 208 16.41 -18.50 -14.51
N CYS A 209 17.10 -17.93 -13.52
CA CYS A 209 18.49 -18.27 -13.22
C CYS A 209 18.60 -19.69 -12.64
N GLU A 210 19.28 -20.57 -13.31
CA GLU A 210 19.56 -21.93 -12.83
C GLU A 210 20.78 -22.00 -11.89
N ASN A 211 21.60 -20.95 -11.84
CA ASN A 211 22.81 -20.90 -11.02
C ASN A 211 22.60 -20.02 -9.77
N PRO A 212 22.35 -20.59 -8.58
CA PRO A 212 22.10 -19.82 -7.36
C PRO A 212 23.36 -19.12 -6.80
N SER A 213 24.55 -19.40 -7.33
CA SER A 213 25.83 -18.82 -6.87
C SER A 213 26.37 -17.73 -7.80
N LEU A 214 25.49 -17.04 -8.51
CA LEU A 214 25.86 -15.96 -9.44
C LEU A 214 26.54 -14.78 -8.70
N PHE A 215 26.16 -14.57 -7.43
CA PHE A 215 26.80 -13.60 -6.54
C PHE A 215 27.50 -14.33 -5.39
N THR A 216 28.75 -13.96 -5.14
CA THR A 216 29.48 -14.47 -3.98
C THR A 216 28.95 -13.85 -2.70
N VAL A 217 29.03 -14.57 -1.56
CA VAL A 217 28.65 -14.07 -0.23
C VAL A 217 29.31 -12.73 0.09
N LEU A 218 30.56 -12.52 -0.37
CA LEU A 218 31.29 -11.25 -0.21
C LEU A 218 30.63 -10.09 -0.98
N ALA A 219 30.07 -10.32 -2.16
CA ALA A 219 29.41 -9.27 -2.93
C ALA A 219 28.10 -8.83 -2.27
N THR A 220 27.42 -9.72 -1.57
CA THR A 220 26.17 -9.41 -0.87
C THR A 220 26.38 -8.80 0.52
N THR A 221 27.52 -9.06 1.17
CA THR A 221 27.89 -8.42 2.45
C THR A 221 28.45 -7.01 2.30
N CYS A 222 28.89 -6.64 1.09
CA CYS A 222 29.42 -5.29 0.79
C CYS A 222 28.34 -4.28 0.38
N ILE A 223 27.07 -4.66 0.29
CA ILE A 223 25.97 -3.71 0.05
C ILE A 223 25.71 -2.98 1.38
N PRO A 224 26.08 -1.69 1.52
CA PRO A 224 25.76 -0.97 2.73
C PRO A 224 24.24 -0.93 2.90
N PRO A 225 23.73 -0.96 4.14
CA PRO A 225 22.30 -0.74 4.36
C PRO A 225 21.91 0.56 3.66
N CYS A 226 20.83 0.55 2.89
CA CYS A 226 20.30 1.75 2.26
C CYS A 226 19.98 2.77 3.36
N ASN A 227 20.82 3.84 3.45
CA ASN A 227 20.60 4.97 4.36
C ASN A 227 19.44 5.83 3.88
#